data_92ef99e1fd3221068d74a4e2b3498cda
#
_entry.id   92ef99e1fd3221068d74a4e2b3498cda
#
_cell.length_a   1.000
_cell.length_b   1.000
_cell.length_c   1.000
_cell.angle_alpha   90.00
_cell.angle_beta   90.00
_cell.angle_gamma   90.00
#
_symmetry.space_group_name_H-M   'P 1'
#
loop_
_entity.id
_entity.type
_entity.pdbx_description
1 polymer ?
#
loop_
_entity_poly.entity_id
_entity_poly.type
_entity_poly.pdbx_seq_one_letter_code
_entity_poly.pdbx_strand_id
1 'polypeptide(L)'
;MAVELKVPQVGESITEVEIGQWLKAEGDTVNKDENVVALESEKATVELPAPASGVLSRIVKRKGEKALVGEVIAFLEPAAKPKDEARVARKPEKAPTPAPAPAANTPPAIPAPAPVPANASVPPPAPATVPAKVAAPSPTSAPAPAPVPVKPQPEFMTEIIKAPAPRTPLAPGREEEAVRMTPLRRTVARRLVEAQHNMALLTTFNEIDLSSVMALRQETQEKFTAKHGVKLGFMSFFVKAAVEGLKGIPQLNASIQGEDIIYHNYFDIGIAIGSGKGLAVPVLRNAEQLGFAEIEKAVADFAARAKENKLKPDELQGGTFTITNGGVYGSLLSTPIVNPPQSGILGMHTIQQRPIALNGNVVIRPMMYVALSYDHRLVDGREAVTFLVRIKEMLENPARILLEI
;
A
#
# COMPACT_ATOMS: atom_id res chain seq x y z
N MET A 1 -0.21 8.33 49.36
CA MET A 1 -0.16 6.96 48.82
C MET A 1 0.26 7.09 47.36
N ALA A 2 1.21 6.26 46.92
CA ALA A 2 1.62 6.24 45.50
C ALA A 2 0.45 5.78 44.64
N VAL A 3 0.20 6.47 43.52
CA VAL A 3 -0.82 6.11 42.54
C VAL A 3 -0.18 5.20 41.51
N GLU A 4 -0.77 4.03 41.28
CA GLU A 4 -0.28 3.07 40.30
C GLU A 4 -0.70 3.46 38.89
N LEU A 5 0.25 3.54 37.94
CA LEU A 5 0.01 3.69 36.52
C LEU A 5 -0.14 2.30 35.91
N LYS A 6 -1.37 1.93 35.52
CA LYS A 6 -1.70 0.60 34.96
C LYS A 6 -1.98 0.71 33.47
N VAL A 7 -1.69 -0.37 32.75
CA VAL A 7 -2.05 -0.52 31.33
C VAL A 7 -3.58 -0.57 31.22
N PRO A 8 -4.23 0.36 30.51
CA PRO A 8 -5.68 0.35 30.31
C PRO A 8 -6.08 -0.76 29.32
N GLN A 9 -7.36 -1.07 29.26
CA GLN A 9 -7.90 -1.95 28.23
C GLN A 9 -7.91 -1.22 26.88
N VAL A 10 -7.07 -1.64 25.94
CA VAL A 10 -6.81 -0.96 24.65
C VAL A 10 -7.66 -1.54 23.52
N GLY A 11 -8.63 -2.44 23.82
CA GLY A 11 -9.54 -3.09 22.87
C GLY A 11 -9.98 -4.47 23.35
N GLU A 12 -11.09 -4.99 22.82
CA GLU A 12 -11.72 -6.24 23.28
C GLU A 12 -10.86 -7.51 23.09
N SER A 13 -9.82 -7.46 22.24
CA SER A 13 -8.99 -8.62 21.89
C SER A 13 -7.51 -8.44 22.22
N ILE A 14 -7.10 -7.35 22.90
CA ILE A 14 -5.69 -7.04 23.18
C ILE A 14 -5.42 -7.41 24.64
N THR A 15 -4.62 -8.46 24.85
CA THR A 15 -4.20 -8.92 26.18
C THR A 15 -2.81 -8.44 26.57
N GLU A 16 -1.99 -8.01 25.60
CA GLU A 16 -0.59 -7.65 25.77
C GLU A 16 -0.25 -6.38 24.95
N VAL A 17 0.50 -5.45 25.56
CA VAL A 17 1.04 -4.24 24.90
C VAL A 17 2.55 -4.16 25.09
N GLU A 18 3.26 -3.49 24.20
CA GLU A 18 4.68 -3.17 24.34
C GLU A 18 4.82 -1.71 24.81
N ILE A 19 5.67 -1.47 25.80
CA ILE A 19 5.96 -0.10 26.28
C ILE A 19 6.77 0.63 25.22
N GLY A 20 6.18 1.63 24.61
CA GLY A 20 6.79 2.47 23.60
C GLY A 20 7.73 3.53 24.22
N GLN A 21 7.63 4.77 23.73
CA GLN A 21 8.45 5.85 24.23
C GLN A 21 7.85 6.45 25.52
N TRP A 22 8.66 6.56 26.58
CA TRP A 22 8.35 7.38 27.74
C TRP A 22 8.46 8.87 27.36
N LEU A 23 7.40 9.64 27.58
CA LEU A 23 7.34 11.08 27.34
C LEU A 23 7.85 11.87 28.52
N LYS A 24 7.93 11.23 29.70
CA LYS A 24 8.42 11.75 30.96
C LYS A 24 9.48 10.81 31.55
N ALA A 25 10.48 11.40 32.23
CA ALA A 25 11.51 10.66 32.93
C ALA A 25 11.16 10.45 34.42
N GLU A 26 11.85 9.52 35.09
CA GLU A 26 11.76 9.40 36.53
C GLU A 26 12.18 10.71 37.20
N GLY A 27 11.36 11.24 38.12
CA GLY A 27 11.54 12.53 38.77
C GLY A 27 10.77 13.68 38.15
N ASP A 28 10.20 13.52 36.95
CA ASP A 28 9.43 14.58 36.30
C ASP A 28 8.05 14.76 36.92
N THR A 29 7.62 16.04 36.99
CA THR A 29 6.27 16.39 37.42
C THR A 29 5.29 16.18 36.28
N VAL A 30 4.18 15.53 36.56
CA VAL A 30 3.11 15.19 35.61
C VAL A 30 1.79 15.74 36.12
N ASN A 31 1.01 16.38 35.26
CA ASN A 31 -0.35 16.82 35.56
C ASN A 31 -1.36 15.69 35.25
N LYS A 32 -2.52 15.77 35.91
CA LYS A 32 -3.62 14.87 35.59
C LYS A 32 -3.98 15.00 34.10
N ASP A 33 -4.23 13.87 33.44
CA ASP A 33 -4.55 13.74 32.01
C ASP A 33 -3.42 14.13 31.04
N GLU A 34 -2.19 14.32 31.54
CA GLU A 34 -0.98 14.56 30.75
C GLU A 34 -0.41 13.20 30.28
N ASN A 35 -0.07 13.07 29.00
CA ASN A 35 0.48 11.84 28.44
C ASN A 35 1.88 11.54 29.00
N VAL A 36 2.06 10.33 29.54
CA VAL A 36 3.28 9.90 30.24
C VAL A 36 4.09 8.90 29.42
N VAL A 37 3.41 7.96 28.74
CA VAL A 37 4.05 6.90 27.98
C VAL A 37 3.17 6.51 26.79
N ALA A 38 3.81 6.18 25.68
CA ALA A 38 3.15 5.58 24.52
C ALA A 38 3.12 4.06 24.70
N LEU A 39 1.95 3.44 24.59
CA LEU A 39 1.74 1.99 24.56
C LEU A 39 1.54 1.53 23.12
N GLU A 40 2.34 0.59 22.67
CA GLU A 40 2.27 0.05 21.32
C GLU A 40 1.62 -1.32 21.33
N SER A 41 0.51 -1.47 20.61
CA SER A 41 -0.15 -2.75 20.38
C SER A 41 0.07 -3.21 18.93
N GLU A 42 -0.35 -4.41 18.60
CA GLU A 42 -0.28 -4.95 17.23
C GLU A 42 -1.05 -4.09 16.21
N LYS A 43 -2.09 -3.37 16.67
CA LYS A 43 -3.01 -2.62 15.78
C LYS A 43 -2.89 -1.10 15.89
N ALA A 44 -2.44 -0.57 17.02
CA ALA A 44 -2.40 0.88 17.26
C ALA A 44 -1.38 1.28 18.34
N THR A 45 -0.91 2.53 18.30
CA THR A 45 -0.18 3.17 19.38
C THR A 45 -1.16 4.05 20.16
N VAL A 46 -1.26 3.85 21.47
CA VAL A 46 -2.12 4.62 22.36
C VAL A 46 -1.26 5.31 23.42
N GLU A 47 -1.46 6.60 23.61
CA GLU A 47 -0.78 7.36 24.65
C GLU A 47 -1.55 7.21 25.96
N LEU A 48 -0.81 6.88 27.04
CA LEU A 48 -1.39 6.68 28.36
C LEU A 48 -1.29 7.98 29.17
N PRO A 49 -2.44 8.62 29.53
CA PRO A 49 -2.45 9.79 30.37
C PRO A 49 -2.26 9.43 31.85
N ALA A 50 -1.72 10.36 32.62
CA ALA A 50 -1.60 10.24 34.07
C ALA A 50 -2.98 10.27 34.77
N PRO A 51 -3.29 9.33 35.66
CA PRO A 51 -4.57 9.30 36.39
C PRO A 51 -4.68 10.41 37.45
N ALA A 52 -3.55 10.98 37.88
CA ALA A 52 -3.48 12.05 38.88
C ALA A 52 -2.24 12.90 38.68
N SER A 53 -2.26 14.15 39.21
CA SER A 53 -1.07 14.99 39.23
C SER A 53 -0.09 14.54 40.32
N GLY A 54 1.20 14.44 39.96
CA GLY A 54 2.24 13.97 40.85
C GLY A 54 3.61 13.99 40.23
N VAL A 55 4.57 13.33 40.86
CA VAL A 55 5.93 13.14 40.36
C VAL A 55 6.06 11.66 39.97
N LEU A 56 6.60 11.35 38.80
CA LEU A 56 6.87 9.98 38.36
C LEU A 56 8.01 9.39 39.18
N SER A 57 7.69 8.60 40.21
CA SER A 57 8.68 8.16 41.20
C SER A 57 9.51 6.97 40.75
N ARG A 58 8.91 6.04 40.02
CA ARG A 58 9.59 4.83 39.57
C ARG A 58 8.94 4.25 38.30
N ILE A 59 9.77 3.95 37.30
CA ILE A 59 9.39 3.18 36.11
C ILE A 59 9.70 1.70 36.33
N VAL A 60 8.69 0.84 36.30
CA VAL A 60 8.80 -0.61 36.49
C VAL A 60 9.13 -1.31 35.17
N LYS A 61 8.52 -0.84 34.07
CA LYS A 61 8.71 -1.41 32.72
C LYS A 61 9.38 -0.39 31.82
N ARG A 62 10.48 -0.80 31.22
CA ARG A 62 11.26 0.07 30.30
C ARG A 62 10.74 -0.01 28.87
N LYS A 63 11.16 0.92 28.03
CA LYS A 63 10.86 0.92 26.60
C LYS A 63 11.24 -0.41 25.95
N GLY A 64 10.29 -1.01 25.20
CA GLY A 64 10.46 -2.29 24.49
C GLY A 64 10.13 -3.52 25.34
N GLU A 65 9.68 -3.37 26.60
CA GLU A 65 9.19 -4.46 27.43
C GLU A 65 7.69 -4.66 27.23
N LYS A 66 7.25 -5.91 27.36
CA LYS A 66 5.85 -6.28 27.26
C LYS A 66 5.16 -6.15 28.61
N ALA A 67 3.92 -5.68 28.59
CA ALA A 67 3.06 -5.56 29.76
C ALA A 67 1.66 -6.09 29.44
N LEU A 68 1.04 -6.77 30.40
CA LEU A 68 -0.34 -7.24 30.29
C LEU A 68 -1.33 -6.12 30.60
N VAL A 69 -2.53 -6.20 30.06
CA VAL A 69 -3.63 -5.29 30.42
C VAL A 69 -3.89 -5.40 31.93
N GLY A 70 -3.89 -4.25 32.63
CA GLY A 70 -4.01 -4.16 34.08
C GLY A 70 -2.69 -4.25 34.86
N GLU A 71 -1.56 -4.54 34.21
CA GLU A 71 -0.23 -4.59 34.85
C GLU A 71 0.26 -3.18 35.21
N VAL A 72 0.93 -3.05 36.37
CA VAL A 72 1.51 -1.77 36.82
C VAL A 72 2.84 -1.52 36.10
N ILE A 73 2.95 -0.38 35.42
CA ILE A 73 4.13 0.00 34.63
C ILE A 73 4.96 1.11 35.28
N ALA A 74 4.36 1.92 36.17
CA ALA A 74 5.05 2.97 36.92
C ALA A 74 4.26 3.36 38.18
N PHE A 75 4.90 4.13 39.05
CA PHE A 75 4.30 4.74 40.23
C PHE A 75 4.41 6.26 40.19
N LEU A 76 3.29 6.93 40.55
CA LEU A 76 3.19 8.38 40.70
C LEU A 76 3.05 8.71 42.20
N GLU A 77 3.90 9.57 42.71
CA GLU A 77 3.75 10.14 44.04
C GLU A 77 3.04 11.49 44.00
N PRO A 78 2.01 11.74 44.84
CA PRO A 78 1.33 13.03 44.83
C PRO A 78 2.30 14.13 45.21
N ALA A 79 2.48 15.14 44.33
CA ALA A 79 3.32 16.28 44.60
C ALA A 79 2.74 17.09 45.77
N ALA A 80 3.54 17.33 46.82
CA ALA A 80 3.23 18.30 47.85
C ALA A 80 3.15 19.67 47.16
N LYS A 81 2.08 20.44 47.43
CA LYS A 81 1.80 21.75 46.79
C LYS A 81 3.03 22.62 46.80
N PRO A 82 3.50 23.15 45.65
CA PRO A 82 4.53 24.18 45.65
C PRO A 82 3.95 25.51 46.15
N LYS A 83 4.71 26.19 47.02
CA LYS A 83 4.49 27.59 47.36
C LYS A 83 4.72 28.48 46.14
N ASP A 84 3.81 29.41 45.91
CA ASP A 84 3.94 30.50 44.95
C ASP A 84 5.30 31.22 45.13
N GLU A 85 6.09 31.22 44.07
CA GLU A 85 7.10 32.26 43.88
C GLU A 85 6.96 32.88 42.49
N ALA A 86 6.79 34.19 42.53
CA ALA A 86 6.48 35.07 41.42
C ALA A 86 7.47 34.96 40.26
N ARG A 87 6.96 34.74 39.05
CA ARG A 87 7.74 34.82 37.85
C ARG A 87 7.44 36.11 37.07
N VAL A 88 8.48 36.93 37.00
CA VAL A 88 8.62 38.13 36.17
C VAL A 88 8.34 37.82 34.70
N ALA A 89 7.43 38.59 34.11
CA ALA A 89 7.09 38.57 32.72
C ALA A 89 8.27 38.95 31.81
N ARG A 90 8.62 38.07 30.87
CA ARG A 90 9.43 38.46 29.70
C ARG A 90 8.51 38.61 28.47
N LYS A 91 8.60 39.81 27.91
CA LYS A 91 7.94 40.33 26.73
C LYS A 91 8.34 39.56 25.48
N PRO A 92 7.43 39.22 24.54
CA PRO A 92 7.79 38.54 23.30
C PRO A 92 8.52 39.49 22.34
N GLU A 93 9.67 39.06 21.88
CA GLU A 93 10.48 39.69 20.86
C GLU A 93 9.91 39.43 19.47
N LYS A 94 9.92 40.48 18.68
CA LYS A 94 9.30 40.60 17.35
C LYS A 94 10.00 39.71 16.31
N ALA A 95 9.27 38.93 15.54
CA ALA A 95 9.77 38.19 14.40
C ALA A 95 10.29 39.11 13.28
N PRO A 96 11.38 38.77 12.62
CA PRO A 96 11.89 39.53 11.49
C PRO A 96 11.10 39.26 10.20
N THR A 97 10.84 40.33 9.45
CA THR A 97 10.20 40.40 8.16
C THR A 97 11.01 39.64 7.10
N PRO A 98 10.39 38.86 6.18
CA PRO A 98 11.12 38.20 5.10
C PRO A 98 11.57 39.19 4.02
N ALA A 99 12.82 39.07 3.58
CA ALA A 99 13.42 39.78 2.46
C ALA A 99 12.87 39.27 1.11
N PRO A 100 12.87 40.10 0.02
CA PRO A 100 12.25 39.76 -1.25
C PRO A 100 13.06 38.74 -2.04
N ALA A 101 12.33 37.88 -2.76
CA ALA A 101 12.86 36.83 -3.63
C ALA A 101 13.63 37.42 -4.83
N PRO A 102 14.73 36.81 -5.28
CA PRO A 102 15.41 37.20 -6.51
C PRO A 102 14.66 36.70 -7.75
N ALA A 103 14.76 37.52 -8.82
CA ALA A 103 14.10 37.38 -10.10
C ALA A 103 14.41 36.06 -10.82
N ALA A 104 13.41 35.54 -11.54
CA ALA A 104 13.47 34.39 -12.38
C ALA A 104 14.50 34.54 -13.54
N ASN A 105 15.45 33.62 -13.60
CA ASN A 105 16.31 33.43 -14.78
C ASN A 105 15.58 32.52 -15.78
N THR A 106 15.32 33.09 -16.95
CA THR A 106 14.81 32.41 -18.12
C THR A 106 15.89 31.46 -18.69
N PRO A 107 15.61 30.18 -18.96
CA PRO A 107 16.57 29.29 -19.62
C PRO A 107 16.69 29.66 -21.14
N PRO A 108 17.87 29.51 -21.75
CA PRO A 108 18.09 29.76 -23.16
C PRO A 108 17.40 28.70 -24.05
N ALA A 109 16.91 29.18 -25.18
CA ALA A 109 16.25 28.39 -26.22
C ALA A 109 17.20 27.36 -26.84
N ILE A 110 16.73 26.09 -26.94
CA ILE A 110 17.41 24.99 -27.63
C ILE A 110 17.17 25.16 -29.14
N PRO A 111 18.20 25.13 -30.03
CA PRO A 111 18.01 25.20 -31.47
C PRO A 111 17.36 23.94 -32.05
N ALA A 112 16.49 24.13 -33.05
CA ALA A 112 15.79 23.05 -33.74
C ALA A 112 16.77 22.13 -34.52
N PRO A 113 16.51 20.80 -34.55
CA PRO A 113 17.32 19.86 -35.31
C PRO A 113 17.02 20.01 -36.84
N ALA A 114 18.11 19.92 -37.62
CA ALA A 114 18.09 19.94 -39.09
C ALA A 114 17.40 18.69 -39.69
N PRO A 115 16.81 18.77 -40.90
CA PRO A 115 16.11 17.64 -41.52
C PRO A 115 17.08 16.55 -41.99
N VAL A 116 16.76 15.31 -41.68
CA VAL A 116 17.47 14.09 -42.14
C VAL A 116 16.97 13.72 -43.54
N PRO A 117 17.83 13.37 -44.51
CA PRO A 117 17.39 13.00 -45.85
C PRO A 117 16.72 11.63 -45.90
N ALA A 118 15.61 11.55 -46.64
CA ALA A 118 14.94 10.32 -46.97
C ALA A 118 15.73 9.50 -48.02
N ASN A 119 15.72 8.20 -47.87
CA ASN A 119 15.84 7.14 -48.87
C ASN A 119 16.89 6.08 -48.53
N ALA A 120 16.41 4.91 -48.15
CA ALA A 120 16.91 3.66 -48.71
C ALA A 120 15.78 2.60 -48.59
N SER A 121 15.27 2.21 -49.76
CA SER A 121 14.31 1.14 -49.96
C SER A 121 14.96 -0.22 -49.63
N VAL A 122 14.37 -0.96 -48.70
CA VAL A 122 14.75 -2.36 -48.45
C VAL A 122 13.78 -3.24 -49.24
N PRO A 123 14.26 -4.21 -50.05
CA PRO A 123 13.39 -5.13 -50.79
C PRO A 123 12.69 -6.16 -49.83
N PRO A 124 11.49 -6.65 -50.23
CA PRO A 124 10.73 -7.61 -49.42
C PRO A 124 11.40 -8.98 -49.31
N PRO A 125 11.33 -9.68 -48.18
CA PRO A 125 11.83 -11.05 -48.07
C PRO A 125 10.98 -12.03 -48.83
N ALA A 126 11.64 -13.01 -49.49
CA ALA A 126 11.05 -14.11 -50.24
C ALA A 126 10.26 -15.09 -49.33
N PRO A 127 9.21 -15.78 -49.84
CA PRO A 127 8.39 -16.67 -49.03
C PRO A 127 9.16 -17.93 -48.63
N ALA A 128 9.16 -18.20 -47.30
CA ALA A 128 9.73 -19.42 -46.77
C ALA A 128 8.87 -20.65 -47.11
N THR A 129 9.48 -21.65 -47.71
CA THR A 129 8.92 -22.98 -47.99
C THR A 129 8.62 -23.73 -46.69
N VAL A 130 7.41 -24.23 -46.55
CA VAL A 130 6.94 -25.05 -45.41
C VAL A 130 7.54 -26.44 -45.56
N PRO A 131 8.24 -27.03 -44.57
CA PRO A 131 8.65 -28.42 -44.63
C PRO A 131 7.50 -29.39 -44.30
N ALA A 132 7.47 -30.46 -45.01
CA ALA A 132 6.45 -31.53 -44.99
C ALA A 132 6.31 -32.18 -43.59
N LYS A 133 5.07 -32.49 -43.28
CA LYS A 133 4.56 -33.21 -42.10
C LYS A 133 5.22 -34.59 -41.97
N VAL A 134 6.09 -34.76 -40.97
CA VAL A 134 6.59 -36.07 -40.56
C VAL A 134 5.58 -36.69 -39.61
N ALA A 135 5.15 -37.92 -39.91
CA ALA A 135 4.21 -38.70 -39.12
C ALA A 135 4.84 -39.07 -37.75
N ALA A 136 4.14 -38.83 -36.67
CA ALA A 136 4.54 -39.23 -35.32
C ALA A 136 4.32 -40.75 -35.13
N PRO A 137 5.25 -41.47 -34.47
CA PRO A 137 5.03 -42.86 -34.07
C PRO A 137 4.09 -42.94 -32.87
N SER A 138 3.22 -43.98 -32.88
CA SER A 138 2.27 -44.27 -31.80
C SER A 138 2.98 -44.53 -30.46
N PRO A 139 2.42 -44.10 -29.32
CA PRO A 139 3.03 -44.33 -28.01
C PRO A 139 2.88 -45.78 -27.58
N THR A 140 4.00 -46.47 -27.39
CA THR A 140 4.07 -47.74 -26.67
C THR A 140 3.87 -47.48 -25.18
N SER A 141 2.89 -48.14 -24.57
CA SER A 141 2.59 -48.04 -23.15
C SER A 141 3.77 -48.53 -22.29
N ALA A 142 4.38 -47.64 -21.55
CA ALA A 142 5.33 -47.99 -20.49
C ALA A 142 4.58 -48.43 -19.21
N PRO A 143 5.11 -49.43 -18.46
CA PRO A 143 4.49 -49.87 -17.21
C PRO A 143 4.55 -48.75 -16.13
N ALA A 144 3.50 -48.65 -15.29
CA ALA A 144 3.38 -47.68 -14.21
C ALA A 144 4.54 -47.80 -13.25
N PRO A 145 5.17 -46.70 -12.83
CA PRO A 145 6.20 -46.70 -11.79
C PRO A 145 5.60 -47.07 -10.44
N ALA A 146 6.33 -47.92 -9.70
CA ALA A 146 6.01 -48.31 -8.33
C ALA A 146 6.00 -47.07 -7.38
N PRO A 147 5.16 -47.06 -6.31
CA PRO A 147 5.10 -45.95 -5.38
C PRO A 147 6.44 -45.72 -4.68
N VAL A 148 7.01 -44.56 -4.88
CA VAL A 148 8.22 -44.12 -4.19
C VAL A 148 7.84 -43.78 -2.75
N PRO A 149 8.59 -44.20 -1.71
CA PRO A 149 8.29 -43.85 -0.34
C PRO A 149 8.45 -42.33 -0.17
N VAL A 150 7.38 -41.67 0.24
CA VAL A 150 7.36 -40.22 0.58
C VAL A 150 8.26 -40.03 1.80
N LYS A 151 9.44 -39.45 1.59
CA LYS A 151 10.25 -38.95 2.69
C LYS A 151 9.48 -37.83 3.38
N PRO A 152 9.48 -37.77 4.73
CA PRO A 152 8.85 -36.65 5.42
C PRO A 152 9.46 -35.34 4.93
N GLN A 153 8.59 -34.37 4.62
CA GLN A 153 9.01 -33.03 4.20
C GLN A 153 9.89 -32.40 5.31
N PRO A 154 11.01 -31.78 4.97
CA PRO A 154 11.80 -31.09 5.97
C PRO A 154 10.97 -29.95 6.59
N GLU A 155 11.02 -29.85 7.91
CA GLU A 155 10.40 -28.79 8.72
C GLU A 155 11.07 -27.43 8.43
N PHE A 156 10.71 -26.79 7.33
CA PHE A 156 11.25 -25.48 6.93
C PHE A 156 10.77 -24.32 7.80
N MET A 157 9.82 -24.52 8.70
CA MET A 157 9.22 -23.42 9.48
C MET A 157 9.90 -23.09 10.80
N THR A 158 10.84 -23.91 11.31
CA THR A 158 11.47 -23.66 12.61
C THR A 158 12.82 -22.94 12.51
N GLU A 159 13.41 -22.80 11.33
CA GLU A 159 14.76 -22.22 11.19
C GLU A 159 14.83 -20.69 11.05
N ILE A 160 13.72 -20.02 10.77
CA ILE A 160 13.71 -18.55 10.54
C ILE A 160 13.88 -17.73 11.84
N ILE A 161 13.82 -18.37 13.02
CA ILE A 161 13.98 -17.70 14.33
C ILE A 161 15.27 -18.16 15.05
N LYS A 162 16.26 -18.68 14.34
CA LYS A 162 17.58 -18.83 14.96
C LYS A 162 18.13 -17.45 15.30
N ALA A 163 18.56 -17.28 16.55
CA ALA A 163 19.28 -16.09 17.00
C ALA A 163 20.39 -15.75 15.97
N PRO A 164 20.57 -14.47 15.64
CA PRO A 164 21.59 -14.09 14.66
C PRO A 164 22.95 -14.64 15.10
N ALA A 165 23.66 -15.27 14.18
CA ALA A 165 25.02 -15.75 14.42
C ALA A 165 25.88 -14.61 15.01
N PRO A 166 26.82 -14.89 15.91
CA PRO A 166 27.73 -13.88 16.46
C PRO A 166 28.40 -13.13 15.31
N ARG A 167 28.23 -11.81 15.28
CA ARG A 167 28.76 -10.94 14.23
C ARG A 167 30.27 -10.95 14.30
N THR A 168 30.93 -11.17 13.17
CA THR A 168 32.38 -11.01 13.04
C THR A 168 32.74 -9.56 13.33
N PRO A 169 33.80 -9.26 14.11
CA PRO A 169 34.23 -7.88 14.32
C PRO A 169 34.50 -7.17 13.00
N LEU A 170 33.95 -5.98 12.84
CA LEU A 170 34.16 -5.16 11.64
C LEU A 170 35.57 -4.59 11.62
N ALA A 171 36.11 -4.36 10.41
CA ALA A 171 37.38 -3.66 10.22
C ALA A 171 37.31 -2.22 10.81
N PRO A 172 38.41 -1.64 11.28
CA PRO A 172 38.48 -0.28 11.80
C PRO A 172 37.90 0.74 10.80
N GLY A 173 36.99 1.62 11.29
CA GLY A 173 36.33 2.63 10.49
C GLY A 173 34.99 2.18 9.83
N ARG A 174 34.51 0.96 10.12
CA ARG A 174 33.17 0.50 9.75
C ARG A 174 32.29 0.38 11.00
N GLU A 175 31.21 1.12 11.03
CA GLU A 175 30.23 1.10 12.12
C GLU A 175 28.91 0.53 11.62
N GLU A 176 28.30 -0.34 12.41
CA GLU A 176 26.95 -0.88 12.18
C GLU A 176 26.05 -0.52 13.35
N GLU A 177 24.93 0.11 13.07
CA GLU A 177 23.89 0.39 14.07
C GLU A 177 22.78 -0.64 13.95
N ALA A 178 22.53 -1.40 15.02
CA ALA A 178 21.41 -2.33 15.09
C ALA A 178 20.17 -1.65 15.70
N VAL A 179 19.20 -1.31 14.85
CA VAL A 179 17.92 -0.73 15.28
C VAL A 179 16.83 -1.80 15.30
N ARG A 180 16.16 -1.96 16.43
CA ARG A 180 15.05 -2.90 16.57
C ARG A 180 13.86 -2.46 15.74
N MET A 181 13.24 -3.37 14.99
CA MET A 181 12.00 -3.09 14.25
C MET A 181 10.87 -2.72 15.22
N THR A 182 10.07 -1.71 14.85
CA THR A 182 8.83 -1.40 15.57
C THR A 182 7.84 -2.56 15.50
N PRO A 183 6.91 -2.70 16.44
CA PRO A 183 5.87 -3.73 16.42
C PRO A 183 5.09 -3.75 15.11
N LEU A 184 4.68 -2.57 14.62
CA LEU A 184 4.00 -2.43 13.34
C LEU A 184 4.84 -2.98 12.19
N ARG A 185 6.13 -2.65 12.11
CA ARG A 185 7.03 -3.14 11.06
C ARG A 185 7.20 -4.66 11.12
N ARG A 186 7.27 -5.24 12.32
CA ARG A 186 7.33 -6.71 12.49
C ARG A 186 6.07 -7.39 11.98
N THR A 187 4.88 -6.86 12.32
CA THR A 187 3.59 -7.38 11.84
C THR A 187 3.48 -7.30 10.32
N VAL A 188 3.84 -6.16 9.72
CA VAL A 188 3.85 -6.00 8.25
C VAL A 188 4.80 -7.00 7.59
N ALA A 189 6.03 -7.14 8.10
CA ALA A 189 7.01 -8.08 7.56
C ALA A 189 6.49 -9.52 7.59
N ARG A 190 5.91 -9.96 8.73
CA ARG A 190 5.31 -11.29 8.87
C ARG A 190 4.19 -11.51 7.85
N ARG A 191 3.22 -10.59 7.75
CA ARG A 191 2.08 -10.71 6.81
C ARG A 191 2.51 -10.76 5.35
N LEU A 192 3.52 -9.98 4.96
CA LEU A 192 4.04 -10.01 3.58
C LEU A 192 4.71 -11.35 3.24
N VAL A 193 5.49 -11.90 4.17
CA VAL A 193 6.11 -13.22 3.99
C VAL A 193 5.04 -14.31 3.95
N GLU A 194 4.06 -14.29 4.86
CA GLU A 194 2.93 -15.23 4.88
C GLU A 194 2.14 -15.18 3.56
N ALA A 195 1.88 -13.99 2.99
CA ALA A 195 1.23 -13.83 1.71
C ALA A 195 1.99 -14.54 0.58
N GLN A 196 3.30 -14.34 0.49
CA GLN A 196 4.13 -14.97 -0.54
C GLN A 196 4.28 -16.48 -0.37
N HIS A 197 4.29 -17.00 0.86
CA HIS A 197 4.41 -18.45 1.11
C HIS A 197 3.09 -19.21 0.96
N ASN A 198 1.96 -18.57 1.31
CA ASN A 198 0.66 -19.22 1.34
C ASN A 198 -0.15 -19.09 0.05
N MET A 199 0.34 -18.32 -0.92
CA MET A 199 -0.32 -18.08 -2.21
C MET A 199 0.59 -18.48 -3.37
N ALA A 200 -0.01 -18.97 -4.45
CA ALA A 200 0.68 -19.20 -5.72
C ALA A 200 0.64 -17.91 -6.56
N LEU A 201 1.41 -16.87 -6.13
CA LEU A 201 1.37 -15.56 -6.75
C LEU A 201 1.96 -15.55 -8.16
N LEU A 202 1.18 -15.07 -9.12
CA LEU A 202 1.61 -14.78 -10.47
C LEU A 202 1.23 -13.34 -10.84
N THR A 203 1.97 -12.73 -11.77
CA THR A 203 1.68 -11.37 -12.26
C THR A 203 1.63 -11.36 -13.78
N THR A 204 0.59 -10.75 -14.33
CA THR A 204 0.46 -10.42 -15.75
C THR A 204 0.36 -8.91 -15.93
N PHE A 205 0.73 -8.44 -17.13
CA PHE A 205 0.83 -7.02 -17.43
C PHE A 205 0.06 -6.68 -18.69
N ASN A 206 -0.38 -5.42 -18.77
CA ASN A 206 -0.92 -4.83 -20.01
C ASN A 206 -0.52 -3.35 -20.06
N GLU A 207 -0.66 -2.73 -21.22
CA GLU A 207 -0.48 -1.29 -21.41
C GLU A 207 -1.78 -0.64 -21.88
N ILE A 208 -2.03 0.58 -21.41
CA ILE A 208 -3.27 1.32 -21.64
C ILE A 208 -2.94 2.67 -22.22
N ASP A 209 -3.62 3.07 -23.31
CA ASP A 209 -3.64 4.44 -23.81
C ASP A 209 -4.67 5.26 -23.03
N LEU A 210 -4.20 6.21 -22.25
CA LEU A 210 -5.05 7.07 -21.43
C LEU A 210 -5.54 8.33 -22.13
N SER A 211 -5.32 8.48 -23.44
CA SER A 211 -5.69 9.69 -24.20
C SER A 211 -7.16 10.06 -24.03
N SER A 212 -8.06 9.08 -24.12
CA SER A 212 -9.51 9.30 -24.01
C SER A 212 -9.92 9.76 -22.59
N VAL A 213 -9.38 9.12 -21.55
CA VAL A 213 -9.63 9.52 -20.14
C VAL A 213 -9.07 10.91 -19.89
N MET A 214 -7.86 11.22 -20.39
CA MET A 214 -7.25 12.54 -20.19
C MET A 214 -8.04 13.64 -20.91
N ALA A 215 -8.48 13.42 -22.16
CA ALA A 215 -9.32 14.35 -22.91
C ALA A 215 -10.66 14.60 -22.18
N LEU A 216 -11.35 13.53 -21.75
CA LEU A 216 -12.61 13.64 -21.00
C LEU A 216 -12.42 14.45 -19.71
N ARG A 217 -11.35 14.17 -18.96
CA ARG A 217 -11.02 14.93 -17.75
C ARG A 217 -10.76 16.39 -18.05
N GLN A 218 -9.99 16.71 -19.09
CA GLN A 218 -9.68 18.08 -19.47
C GLN A 218 -10.95 18.85 -19.84
N GLU A 219 -11.85 18.26 -20.61
CA GLU A 219 -13.12 18.86 -21.02
C GLU A 219 -14.08 19.12 -19.87
N THR A 220 -14.15 18.16 -18.92
CA THR A 220 -15.20 18.16 -17.88
C THR A 220 -14.74 18.70 -16.52
N GLN A 221 -13.42 18.87 -16.30
CA GLN A 221 -12.81 19.15 -14.99
C GLN A 221 -13.42 20.34 -14.25
N GLU A 222 -13.62 21.48 -14.95
CA GLU A 222 -14.15 22.71 -14.34
C GLU A 222 -15.59 22.50 -13.87
N LYS A 223 -16.44 21.96 -14.75
CA LYS A 223 -17.84 21.66 -14.45
C LYS A 223 -17.97 20.64 -13.32
N PHE A 224 -17.13 19.62 -13.35
CA PHE A 224 -17.11 18.58 -12.32
C PHE A 224 -16.71 19.15 -10.96
N THR A 225 -15.64 19.94 -10.91
CA THR A 225 -15.18 20.59 -9.68
C THR A 225 -16.20 21.58 -9.12
N ALA A 226 -16.81 22.39 -9.98
CA ALA A 226 -17.86 23.34 -9.58
C ALA A 226 -19.09 22.63 -8.98
N LYS A 227 -19.49 21.49 -9.56
CA LYS A 227 -20.66 20.73 -9.11
C LYS A 227 -20.40 19.91 -7.85
N HIS A 228 -19.23 19.27 -7.74
CA HIS A 228 -18.98 18.24 -6.74
C HIS A 228 -17.96 18.65 -5.65
N GLY A 229 -17.25 19.78 -5.83
CA GLY A 229 -16.25 20.28 -4.87
C GLY A 229 -14.95 19.46 -4.82
N VAL A 230 -14.76 18.53 -5.75
CA VAL A 230 -13.58 17.66 -5.83
C VAL A 230 -13.12 17.56 -7.29
N LYS A 231 -11.80 17.40 -7.51
CA LYS A 231 -11.26 17.19 -8.86
C LYS A 231 -11.54 15.78 -9.34
N LEU A 232 -11.86 15.61 -10.63
CA LEU A 232 -11.96 14.31 -11.27
C LEU A 232 -10.56 13.73 -11.45
N GLY A 233 -10.21 12.72 -10.65
CA GLY A 233 -8.93 12.01 -10.67
C GLY A 233 -8.93 10.85 -11.69
N PHE A 234 -7.87 10.05 -11.66
CA PHE A 234 -7.82 8.79 -12.39
C PHE A 234 -8.42 7.63 -11.57
N MET A 235 -8.41 7.75 -10.23
CA MET A 235 -8.76 6.64 -9.35
C MET A 235 -10.21 6.19 -9.56
N SER A 236 -11.14 7.11 -9.73
CA SER A 236 -12.54 6.77 -10.00
C SER A 236 -12.75 5.98 -11.29
N PHE A 237 -12.01 6.29 -12.35
CA PHE A 237 -12.03 5.50 -13.58
C PHE A 237 -11.50 4.09 -13.37
N PHE A 238 -10.38 3.94 -12.66
CA PHE A 238 -9.79 2.62 -12.37
C PHE A 238 -10.67 1.80 -11.44
N VAL A 239 -11.28 2.40 -10.42
CA VAL A 239 -12.23 1.71 -9.53
C VAL A 239 -13.43 1.20 -10.31
N LYS A 240 -14.06 2.05 -11.14
CA LYS A 240 -15.21 1.63 -11.96
C LYS A 240 -14.83 0.53 -12.96
N ALA A 241 -13.72 0.68 -13.67
CA ALA A 241 -13.24 -0.35 -14.59
C ALA A 241 -12.91 -1.66 -13.85
N ALA A 242 -12.32 -1.58 -12.65
CA ALA A 242 -12.04 -2.78 -11.84
C ALA A 242 -13.33 -3.47 -11.40
N VAL A 243 -14.34 -2.75 -10.92
CA VAL A 243 -15.63 -3.30 -10.53
C VAL A 243 -16.28 -4.06 -11.71
N GLU A 244 -16.31 -3.45 -12.91
CA GLU A 244 -16.86 -4.11 -14.09
C GLU A 244 -16.02 -5.33 -14.53
N GLY A 245 -14.69 -5.24 -14.40
CA GLY A 245 -13.82 -6.39 -14.61
C GLY A 245 -14.10 -7.53 -13.65
N LEU A 246 -14.28 -7.23 -12.36
CA LEU A 246 -14.58 -8.20 -11.29
C LEU A 246 -15.96 -8.85 -11.45
N LYS A 247 -16.99 -8.10 -11.90
CA LYS A 247 -18.30 -8.68 -12.27
C LYS A 247 -18.17 -9.76 -13.34
N GLY A 248 -17.28 -9.57 -14.29
CA GLY A 248 -17.05 -10.52 -15.37
C GLY A 248 -16.12 -11.68 -15.02
N ILE A 249 -15.34 -11.56 -13.95
CA ILE A 249 -14.36 -12.56 -13.49
C ILE A 249 -14.46 -12.67 -11.96
N PRO A 250 -15.50 -13.34 -11.46
CA PRO A 250 -15.81 -13.40 -10.03
C PRO A 250 -14.72 -14.08 -9.19
N GLN A 251 -13.86 -14.91 -9.80
CA GLN A 251 -12.72 -15.53 -9.13
C GLN A 251 -11.72 -14.48 -8.55
N LEU A 252 -11.59 -13.31 -9.20
CA LEU A 252 -10.78 -12.20 -8.70
C LEU A 252 -11.45 -11.44 -7.53
N ASN A 253 -12.74 -11.66 -7.30
CA ASN A 253 -13.50 -11.13 -6.17
C ASN A 253 -13.89 -12.27 -5.20
N ALA A 254 -13.01 -13.24 -5.01
CA ALA A 254 -13.21 -14.39 -4.14
C ALA A 254 -12.02 -14.57 -3.18
N SER A 255 -12.18 -15.40 -2.16
CA SER A 255 -11.14 -15.76 -1.21
C SER A 255 -11.15 -17.26 -0.92
N ILE A 256 -10.02 -17.81 -0.49
CA ILE A 256 -9.91 -19.21 -0.04
C ILE A 256 -10.04 -19.28 1.47
N GLN A 257 -10.92 -20.13 1.98
CA GLN A 257 -11.04 -20.46 3.40
C GLN A 257 -11.00 -21.98 3.58
N GLY A 258 -9.84 -22.48 4.03
CA GLY A 258 -9.61 -23.94 4.09
C GLY A 258 -9.63 -24.55 2.69
N GLU A 259 -10.61 -25.41 2.41
CA GLU A 259 -10.84 -26.06 1.11
C GLU A 259 -11.95 -25.36 0.28
N ASP A 260 -12.60 -24.32 0.86
CA ASP A 260 -13.73 -23.65 0.22
C ASP A 260 -13.29 -22.36 -0.50
N ILE A 261 -13.98 -22.05 -1.61
CA ILE A 261 -13.89 -20.77 -2.32
C ILE A 261 -15.10 -19.92 -1.92
N ILE A 262 -14.86 -18.77 -1.35
CA ILE A 262 -15.88 -17.82 -0.93
C ILE A 262 -15.99 -16.70 -1.97
N TYR A 263 -17.06 -16.68 -2.74
CA TYR A 263 -17.37 -15.62 -3.70
C TYR A 263 -18.12 -14.48 -3.01
N HIS A 264 -17.68 -13.25 -3.27
CA HIS A 264 -18.34 -12.05 -2.74
C HIS A 264 -19.28 -11.46 -3.80
N ASN A 265 -20.50 -11.10 -3.39
CA ASN A 265 -21.50 -10.44 -4.25
C ASN A 265 -21.52 -8.90 -4.08
N TYR A 266 -20.50 -8.36 -3.45
CA TYR A 266 -20.22 -6.95 -3.24
C TYR A 266 -18.76 -6.66 -3.58
N PHE A 267 -18.43 -5.38 -3.85
CA PHE A 267 -17.10 -4.97 -4.28
C PHE A 267 -16.52 -3.94 -3.32
N ASP A 268 -15.76 -4.43 -2.35
CA ASP A 268 -15.07 -3.62 -1.35
C ASP A 268 -13.62 -3.42 -1.79
N ILE A 269 -13.34 -2.27 -2.40
CA ILE A 269 -12.05 -2.01 -3.07
C ILE A 269 -11.08 -1.31 -2.13
N GLY A 270 -9.99 -1.99 -1.77
CA GLY A 270 -8.87 -1.40 -1.06
C GLY A 270 -8.06 -0.45 -1.95
N ILE A 271 -7.80 0.76 -1.47
CA ILE A 271 -6.98 1.75 -2.17
C ILE A 271 -5.68 1.96 -1.41
N ALA A 272 -4.55 1.57 -2.00
CA ALA A 272 -3.25 1.75 -1.36
C ALA A 272 -2.82 3.23 -1.38
N ILE A 273 -2.66 3.82 -0.20
CA ILE A 273 -2.33 5.24 0.00
C ILE A 273 -1.09 5.36 0.87
N GLY A 274 -0.16 6.24 0.47
CA GLY A 274 1.00 6.58 1.30
C GLY A 274 0.60 7.34 2.55
N SER A 275 1.01 6.85 3.72
CA SER A 275 0.82 7.50 5.02
C SER A 275 2.15 7.98 5.60
N GLY A 276 2.12 8.79 6.64
CA GLY A 276 3.33 9.26 7.35
C GLY A 276 4.17 8.11 7.97
N LYS A 277 3.57 6.93 8.19
CA LYS A 277 4.22 5.74 8.77
C LYS A 277 4.43 4.59 7.79
N GLY A 278 4.10 4.78 6.50
CA GLY A 278 4.21 3.75 5.46
C GLY A 278 3.02 3.73 4.52
N LEU A 279 2.60 2.54 4.07
CA LEU A 279 1.45 2.33 3.20
C LEU A 279 0.24 1.91 4.05
N ALA A 280 -0.92 2.54 3.82
CA ALA A 280 -2.21 2.12 4.37
C ALA A 280 -3.15 1.76 3.22
N VAL A 281 -4.07 0.82 3.43
CA VAL A 281 -5.02 0.34 2.42
C VAL A 281 -6.44 0.47 2.96
N PRO A 282 -7.00 1.69 3.04
CA PRO A 282 -8.41 1.87 3.36
C PRO A 282 -9.31 1.29 2.27
N VAL A 283 -10.52 0.90 2.66
CA VAL A 283 -11.46 0.16 1.81
C VAL A 283 -12.66 1.04 1.44
N LEU A 284 -12.87 1.22 0.13
CA LEU A 284 -14.10 1.75 -0.43
C LEU A 284 -15.16 0.66 -0.41
N ARG A 285 -16.17 0.82 0.45
CA ARG A 285 -17.26 -0.14 0.58
C ARG A 285 -18.27 0.01 -0.56
N ASN A 286 -18.78 -1.13 -1.04
CA ASN A 286 -19.80 -1.18 -2.10
C ASN A 286 -19.46 -0.26 -3.29
N ALA A 287 -18.24 -0.39 -3.81
CA ALA A 287 -17.71 0.50 -4.86
C ALA A 287 -18.55 0.48 -6.14
N GLU A 288 -19.35 -0.57 -6.36
CA GLU A 288 -20.32 -0.69 -7.46
C GLU A 288 -21.42 0.37 -7.39
N GLN A 289 -21.80 0.78 -6.18
CA GLN A 289 -22.87 1.77 -5.96
C GLN A 289 -22.35 3.22 -6.01
N LEU A 290 -21.04 3.43 -5.85
CA LEU A 290 -20.46 4.76 -5.78
C LEU A 290 -20.32 5.41 -7.15
N GLY A 291 -20.68 6.68 -7.26
CA GLY A 291 -20.39 7.52 -8.43
C GLY A 291 -18.95 8.02 -8.45
N PHE A 292 -18.50 8.56 -9.59
CA PHE A 292 -17.15 9.14 -9.75
C PHE A 292 -16.80 10.16 -8.66
N ALA A 293 -17.73 11.06 -8.35
CA ALA A 293 -17.51 12.10 -7.36
C ALA A 293 -17.39 11.55 -5.94
N GLU A 294 -18.14 10.52 -5.59
CA GLU A 294 -18.12 9.87 -4.28
C GLU A 294 -16.80 9.12 -4.09
N ILE A 295 -16.33 8.40 -5.11
CA ILE A 295 -15.04 7.73 -5.10
C ILE A 295 -13.90 8.73 -4.89
N GLU A 296 -13.87 9.84 -5.67
CA GLU A 296 -12.80 10.85 -5.54
C GLU A 296 -12.83 11.55 -4.18
N LYS A 297 -14.02 11.83 -3.62
CA LYS A 297 -14.17 12.39 -2.26
C LYS A 297 -13.65 11.43 -1.21
N ALA A 298 -14.02 10.16 -1.27
CA ALA A 298 -13.57 9.14 -0.34
C ALA A 298 -12.05 8.95 -0.40
N VAL A 299 -11.46 8.89 -1.60
CA VAL A 299 -10.02 8.77 -1.79
C VAL A 299 -9.27 10.00 -1.24
N ALA A 300 -9.81 11.21 -1.47
CA ALA A 300 -9.23 12.45 -0.93
C ALA A 300 -9.29 12.49 0.61
N ASP A 301 -10.41 12.08 1.21
CA ASP A 301 -10.58 11.96 2.66
C ASP A 301 -9.62 10.93 3.25
N PHE A 302 -9.54 9.73 2.68
CA PHE A 302 -8.58 8.72 3.08
C PHE A 302 -7.14 9.23 3.03
N ALA A 303 -6.77 9.95 1.95
CA ALA A 303 -5.42 10.50 1.80
C ALA A 303 -5.09 11.56 2.86
N ALA A 304 -6.05 12.42 3.21
CA ALA A 304 -5.89 13.43 4.26
C ALA A 304 -5.71 12.76 5.63
N ARG A 305 -6.62 11.84 6.00
CA ARG A 305 -6.57 11.13 7.30
C ARG A 305 -5.38 10.16 7.41
N ALA A 306 -4.93 9.56 6.29
CA ALA A 306 -3.74 8.72 6.28
C ALA A 306 -2.47 9.50 6.65
N LYS A 307 -2.30 10.73 6.15
CA LYS A 307 -1.17 11.61 6.50
C LYS A 307 -1.16 11.96 7.99
N GLU A 308 -2.33 12.12 8.59
CA GLU A 308 -2.51 12.44 10.00
C GLU A 308 -2.55 11.19 10.90
N ASN A 309 -2.41 9.98 10.34
CA ASN A 309 -2.56 8.69 11.03
C ASN A 309 -3.93 8.54 11.75
N LYS A 310 -5.00 9.09 11.15
CA LYS A 310 -6.38 9.07 11.70
C LYS A 310 -7.29 8.05 11.04
N LEU A 311 -6.78 7.15 10.23
CA LEU A 311 -7.56 6.03 9.67
C LEU A 311 -7.95 5.06 10.79
N LYS A 312 -9.21 4.63 10.81
CA LYS A 312 -9.70 3.67 11.80
C LYS A 312 -9.33 2.24 11.38
N PRO A 313 -9.09 1.32 12.34
CA PRO A 313 -8.78 -0.09 12.03
C PRO A 313 -9.85 -0.78 11.17
N ASP A 314 -11.13 -0.48 11.38
CA ASP A 314 -12.25 -1.07 10.63
C ASP A 314 -12.26 -0.65 9.15
N GLU A 315 -11.69 0.52 8.83
CA GLU A 315 -11.56 0.99 7.45
C GLU A 315 -10.44 0.29 6.68
N LEU A 316 -9.55 -0.43 7.37
CA LEU A 316 -8.39 -1.12 6.80
C LEU A 316 -8.61 -2.64 6.63
N GLN A 317 -9.81 -3.14 6.89
CA GLN A 317 -10.13 -4.57 6.88
C GLN A 317 -11.30 -4.88 5.94
N GLY A 318 -11.43 -6.14 5.51
CA GLY A 318 -12.59 -6.66 4.79
C GLY A 318 -12.68 -6.22 3.33
N GLY A 319 -11.61 -5.71 2.71
CA GLY A 319 -11.59 -5.48 1.25
C GLY A 319 -11.56 -6.79 0.47
N THR A 320 -12.20 -6.82 -0.71
CA THR A 320 -12.25 -8.00 -1.59
C THR A 320 -11.23 -7.95 -2.72
N PHE A 321 -10.78 -6.77 -3.10
CA PHE A 321 -9.76 -6.52 -4.12
C PHE A 321 -8.97 -5.26 -3.78
N THR A 322 -7.74 -5.10 -4.27
CA THR A 322 -6.92 -3.91 -3.99
C THR A 322 -6.44 -3.23 -5.26
N ILE A 323 -6.42 -1.89 -5.26
CA ILE A 323 -5.77 -1.07 -6.30
C ILE A 323 -4.62 -0.31 -5.64
N THR A 324 -3.43 -0.41 -6.22
CA THR A 324 -2.23 0.32 -5.77
C THR A 324 -1.64 1.17 -6.87
N ASN A 325 -1.22 2.40 -6.54
CA ASN A 325 -0.64 3.33 -7.50
C ASN A 325 0.83 3.62 -7.18
N GLY A 326 1.73 2.89 -7.84
CA GLY A 326 3.18 3.12 -7.81
C GLY A 326 3.63 4.27 -8.71
N GLY A 327 2.79 4.70 -9.65
CA GLY A 327 3.09 5.75 -10.61
C GLY A 327 3.34 7.12 -9.99
N VAL A 328 2.72 7.41 -8.84
CA VAL A 328 2.95 8.64 -8.05
C VAL A 328 4.39 8.75 -7.52
N TYR A 329 5.11 7.63 -7.44
CA TYR A 329 6.52 7.54 -7.06
C TYR A 329 7.46 7.35 -8.26
N GLY A 330 6.92 7.35 -9.49
CA GLY A 330 7.68 7.17 -10.73
C GLY A 330 7.93 5.72 -11.13
N SER A 331 7.25 4.74 -10.52
CA SER A 331 7.40 3.32 -10.90
C SER A 331 6.96 3.09 -12.33
N LEU A 332 7.84 2.51 -13.16
CA LEU A 332 7.52 2.07 -14.51
C LEU A 332 6.68 0.79 -14.50
N LEU A 333 7.09 -0.18 -13.69
CA LEU A 333 6.51 -1.51 -13.61
C LEU A 333 6.84 -2.13 -12.25
N SER A 334 5.90 -2.87 -11.66
CA SER A 334 6.11 -3.61 -10.42
C SER A 334 5.18 -4.83 -10.35
N THR A 335 5.53 -5.78 -9.50
CA THR A 335 4.73 -6.96 -9.15
C THR A 335 4.21 -6.81 -7.73
N PRO A 336 3.05 -6.16 -7.52
CA PRO A 336 2.53 -5.93 -6.17
C PRO A 336 2.18 -7.26 -5.48
N ILE A 337 2.39 -7.31 -4.16
CA ILE A 337 2.00 -8.48 -3.35
C ILE A 337 0.52 -8.36 -3.02
N VAL A 338 -0.24 -9.43 -3.23
CA VAL A 338 -1.67 -9.50 -2.91
C VAL A 338 -1.87 -9.38 -1.39
N ASN A 339 -2.91 -8.67 -0.97
CA ASN A 339 -3.25 -8.50 0.44
C ASN A 339 -4.23 -9.62 0.89
N PRO A 340 -3.77 -10.63 1.65
CA PRO A 340 -4.66 -11.72 2.06
C PRO A 340 -5.86 -11.21 2.89
N PRO A 341 -7.05 -11.83 2.78
CA PRO A 341 -7.39 -13.06 2.03
C PRO A 341 -7.82 -12.83 0.56
N GLN A 342 -7.59 -11.65 -0.01
CA GLN A 342 -7.94 -11.31 -1.39
C GLN A 342 -7.22 -12.22 -2.39
N SER A 343 -7.81 -12.38 -3.57
CA SER A 343 -7.23 -13.16 -4.67
C SER A 343 -6.48 -12.33 -5.70
N GLY A 344 -6.58 -10.98 -5.67
CA GLY A 344 -5.95 -10.12 -6.66
C GLY A 344 -5.66 -8.70 -6.21
N ILE A 345 -4.70 -8.06 -6.90
CA ILE A 345 -4.32 -6.66 -6.74
C ILE A 345 -3.96 -6.05 -8.10
N LEU A 346 -4.54 -4.90 -8.41
CA LEU A 346 -4.23 -4.11 -9.61
C LEU A 346 -3.18 -3.05 -9.29
N GLY A 347 -2.03 -3.11 -9.97
CA GLY A 347 -0.96 -2.11 -9.90
C GLY A 347 -1.08 -1.09 -11.04
N MET A 348 -1.14 0.19 -10.69
CA MET A 348 -1.05 1.32 -11.62
C MET A 348 0.37 1.89 -11.59
N HIS A 349 0.86 2.35 -12.73
CA HIS A 349 2.21 2.86 -12.88
C HIS A 349 2.24 4.27 -13.48
N THR A 350 3.46 4.78 -13.74
CA THR A 350 3.62 6.13 -14.28
C THR A 350 3.06 6.26 -15.68
N ILE A 351 2.42 7.41 -15.97
CA ILE A 351 1.97 7.76 -17.31
C ILE A 351 3.17 8.38 -18.06
N GLN A 352 3.50 7.83 -19.22
CA GLN A 352 4.60 8.28 -20.04
C GLN A 352 4.14 8.57 -21.46
N GLN A 353 4.64 9.65 -22.07
CA GLN A 353 4.47 9.91 -23.50
C GLN A 353 5.36 8.93 -24.27
N ARG A 354 4.72 8.00 -25.01
CA ARG A 354 5.43 6.92 -25.73
C ARG A 354 5.00 6.86 -27.18
N PRO A 355 5.92 6.59 -28.12
CA PRO A 355 5.57 6.30 -29.50
C PRO A 355 4.87 4.93 -29.58
N ILE A 356 3.70 4.89 -30.18
CA ILE A 356 2.97 3.65 -30.47
C ILE A 356 2.59 3.62 -31.96
N ALA A 357 2.40 2.40 -32.50
CA ALA A 357 1.86 2.22 -33.84
C ALA A 357 0.32 2.27 -33.78
N LEU A 358 -0.29 3.22 -34.46
CA LEU A 358 -1.74 3.36 -34.57
C LEU A 358 -2.13 3.54 -36.04
N ASN A 359 -2.92 2.64 -36.60
CA ASN A 359 -3.37 2.67 -37.99
C ASN A 359 -2.20 2.81 -39.00
N GLY A 360 -1.07 2.13 -38.73
CA GLY A 360 0.12 2.15 -39.57
C GLY A 360 1.04 3.39 -39.38
N ASN A 361 0.67 4.32 -38.51
CA ASN A 361 1.46 5.52 -38.20
C ASN A 361 2.06 5.45 -36.78
N VAL A 362 3.22 6.06 -36.61
CA VAL A 362 3.81 6.25 -35.28
C VAL A 362 3.23 7.54 -34.67
N VAL A 363 2.57 7.40 -33.53
CA VAL A 363 1.96 8.52 -32.80
C VAL A 363 2.43 8.52 -31.35
N ILE A 364 2.52 9.70 -30.72
CA ILE A 364 2.84 9.82 -29.30
C ILE A 364 1.54 9.78 -28.50
N ARG A 365 1.50 8.89 -27.50
CA ARG A 365 0.33 8.68 -26.62
C ARG A 365 0.75 8.59 -25.15
N PRO A 366 -0.12 9.05 -24.22
CA PRO A 366 0.08 8.89 -22.79
C PRO A 366 -0.22 7.44 -22.38
N MET A 367 0.82 6.61 -22.33
CA MET A 367 0.75 5.20 -22.04
C MET A 367 1.00 4.92 -20.56
N MET A 368 0.24 3.98 -19.98
CA MET A 368 0.44 3.46 -18.63
C MET A 368 0.55 1.94 -18.68
N TYR A 369 1.55 1.38 -17.99
CA TYR A 369 1.55 -0.02 -17.65
C TYR A 369 0.63 -0.30 -16.46
N VAL A 370 -0.09 -1.40 -16.53
CA VAL A 370 -0.86 -1.95 -15.42
C VAL A 370 -0.42 -3.38 -15.16
N ALA A 371 -0.43 -3.78 -13.89
CA ALA A 371 -0.07 -5.11 -13.45
C ALA A 371 -1.25 -5.72 -12.67
N LEU A 372 -1.56 -6.98 -12.90
CA LEU A 372 -2.44 -7.76 -12.05
C LEU A 372 -1.62 -8.87 -11.41
N SER A 373 -1.40 -8.80 -10.09
CA SER A 373 -0.92 -9.95 -9.33
C SER A 373 -2.13 -10.70 -8.76
N TYR A 374 -2.10 -12.02 -8.79
CA TYR A 374 -3.23 -12.85 -8.42
C TYR A 374 -2.78 -14.20 -7.87
N ASP A 375 -3.65 -14.84 -7.09
CA ASP A 375 -3.43 -16.18 -6.57
C ASP A 375 -3.85 -17.21 -7.64
N HIS A 376 -2.85 -17.89 -8.22
CA HIS A 376 -3.07 -18.85 -9.30
C HIS A 376 -3.78 -20.14 -8.86
N ARG A 377 -4.04 -20.31 -7.56
CA ARG A 377 -4.91 -21.39 -7.05
C ARG A 377 -6.38 -21.12 -7.32
N LEU A 378 -6.77 -19.84 -7.52
CA LEU A 378 -8.13 -19.35 -7.75
C LEU A 378 -8.36 -18.86 -9.17
N VAL A 379 -7.37 -18.17 -9.72
CA VAL A 379 -7.46 -17.44 -10.99
C VAL A 379 -6.43 -18.00 -11.95
N ASP A 380 -6.86 -18.40 -13.14
CA ASP A 380 -5.94 -18.86 -14.17
C ASP A 380 -5.42 -17.71 -15.06
N GLY A 381 -4.41 -18.02 -15.91
CA GLY A 381 -3.79 -17.02 -16.78
C GLY A 381 -4.77 -16.41 -17.78
N ARG A 382 -5.75 -17.14 -18.26
CA ARG A 382 -6.78 -16.66 -19.20
C ARG A 382 -7.67 -15.62 -18.52
N GLU A 383 -8.14 -15.90 -17.32
CA GLU A 383 -8.99 -15.02 -16.54
C GLU A 383 -8.26 -13.73 -16.18
N ALA A 384 -7.01 -13.84 -15.71
CA ALA A 384 -6.17 -12.70 -15.37
C ALA A 384 -5.90 -11.77 -16.56
N VAL A 385 -5.56 -12.33 -17.74
CA VAL A 385 -5.36 -11.55 -18.96
C VAL A 385 -6.66 -10.93 -19.42
N THR A 386 -7.79 -11.66 -19.39
CA THR A 386 -9.12 -11.15 -19.78
C THR A 386 -9.53 -9.98 -18.88
N PHE A 387 -9.24 -10.05 -17.58
CA PHE A 387 -9.48 -8.92 -16.65
C PHE A 387 -8.73 -7.65 -17.08
N LEU A 388 -7.43 -7.76 -17.36
CA LEU A 388 -6.65 -6.59 -17.80
C LEU A 388 -7.09 -6.06 -19.17
N VAL A 389 -7.52 -6.93 -20.08
CA VAL A 389 -8.08 -6.52 -21.39
C VAL A 389 -9.36 -5.72 -21.16
N ARG A 390 -10.26 -6.15 -20.29
CA ARG A 390 -11.48 -5.40 -19.96
C ARG A 390 -11.16 -4.02 -19.34
N ILE A 391 -10.22 -3.97 -18.39
CA ILE A 391 -9.75 -2.70 -17.81
C ILE A 391 -9.25 -1.77 -18.92
N LYS A 392 -8.42 -2.29 -19.82
CA LYS A 392 -7.87 -1.55 -20.98
C LYS A 392 -8.99 -1.00 -21.86
N GLU A 393 -9.91 -1.83 -22.29
CA GLU A 393 -11.02 -1.42 -23.17
C GLU A 393 -11.90 -0.32 -22.57
N MET A 394 -12.17 -0.41 -21.26
CA MET A 394 -12.95 0.59 -20.54
C MET A 394 -12.23 1.93 -20.40
N LEU A 395 -10.92 1.89 -20.14
CA LEU A 395 -10.13 3.12 -19.96
C LEU A 395 -9.78 3.77 -21.31
N GLU A 396 -9.57 2.99 -22.36
CA GLU A 396 -9.37 3.50 -23.72
C GLU A 396 -10.67 4.06 -24.34
N ASN A 397 -11.82 3.54 -23.89
CA ASN A 397 -13.15 4.07 -24.25
C ASN A 397 -14.03 4.28 -22.98
N PRO A 398 -13.88 5.43 -22.29
CA PRO A 398 -14.61 5.70 -21.04
C PRO A 398 -16.14 5.71 -21.17
N ALA A 399 -16.68 5.87 -22.37
CA ALA A 399 -18.12 5.76 -22.61
C ALA A 399 -18.67 4.38 -22.23
N ARG A 400 -17.88 3.31 -22.34
CA ARG A 400 -18.26 1.95 -21.93
C ARG A 400 -18.54 1.88 -20.41
N ILE A 401 -17.73 2.57 -19.59
CA ILE A 401 -17.94 2.65 -18.14
C ILE A 401 -19.27 3.36 -17.81
N LEU A 402 -19.61 4.43 -18.57
CA LEU A 402 -20.83 5.20 -18.35
C LEU A 402 -22.08 4.45 -18.80
N LEU A 403 -21.95 3.58 -19.80
CA LEU A 403 -23.03 2.80 -20.39
C LEU A 403 -23.14 1.35 -19.82
N GLU A 404 -22.19 0.98 -18.97
CA GLU A 404 -22.09 -0.35 -18.35
C GLU A 404 -22.07 -1.51 -19.38
N ILE A 405 -21.28 -1.35 -20.50
CA ILE A 405 -21.18 -2.30 -21.63
C ILE A 405 -19.73 -2.74 -21.91
#